data_0b8b5fa8f2f4c1684fee0bb8cfe9e34e
#
_entry.id   0b8b5fa8f2f4c1684fee0bb8cfe9e34e
#
_cell.length_a   1.000
_cell.length_b   1.000
_cell.length_c   1.000
_cell.angle_alpha   90.00
_cell.angle_beta   90.00
_cell.angle_gamma   90.00
#
_symmetry.space_group_name_H-M   'P 1'
#
loop_
_entity.id
_entity.type
_entity.pdbx_description
1 polymer ?
#
loop_
_entity_poly.entity_id
_entity_poly.type
_entity_poly.pdbx_seq_one_letter_code
_entity_poly.pdbx_strand_id
1 'polypeptide(L)'
;MSARLYLTNKYHMRLSEIEPGQKRNIGPAITGYDTQKFEQLWEKAIVPNCSESIAACKNGGKFMYRGFSSMQPVVRGRSWDDREPVDSDYKLSIRFDKMLKALGFKAIRSNSIFVTSSLKTAKYFGTSYIIFPINGFNYTYTPYKDLALSPESEDDWMTSNDPQVFYQEFHPKNKDLAVAINEGVEIYINGQYYALKYNVYGEYLSKKLGIGLPE
;
A
#
# COMPACT_ATOMS: atom_id res chain seq x y z
N MET A 1 -35.66 -0.17 -16.65
CA MET A 1 -35.83 0.90 -15.66
C MET A 1 -34.91 0.63 -14.49
N SER A 2 -34.00 1.56 -14.26
CA SER A 2 -33.33 1.85 -12.99
C SER A 2 -32.37 0.83 -12.37
N ALA A 3 -31.15 0.73 -12.93
CA ALA A 3 -29.97 0.13 -12.30
C ALA A 3 -28.87 1.19 -12.04
N ARG A 4 -29.22 2.46 -11.80
CA ARG A 4 -28.27 3.59 -11.78
C ARG A 4 -28.08 4.27 -10.41
N LEU A 5 -28.55 3.69 -9.31
CA LEU A 5 -28.59 4.37 -8.00
C LEU A 5 -27.84 3.68 -6.86
N TYR A 6 -27.01 2.66 -7.13
CA TYR A 6 -26.27 1.95 -6.06
C TYR A 6 -24.77 2.25 -5.97
N LEU A 7 -24.23 3.14 -6.81
CA LEU A 7 -22.77 3.36 -6.90
C LEU A 7 -22.23 4.58 -6.15
N THR A 8 -23.04 5.35 -5.45
CA THR A 8 -22.59 6.63 -4.85
C THR A 8 -22.39 6.62 -3.34
N ASN A 9 -22.59 5.50 -2.64
CA ASN A 9 -22.53 5.51 -1.16
C ASN A 9 -21.51 4.55 -0.53
N LYS A 10 -20.60 3.96 -1.30
CA LYS A 10 -19.67 2.92 -0.79
C LYS A 10 -18.28 3.43 -0.35
N TYR A 11 -18.02 4.74 -0.41
CA TYR A 11 -16.68 5.29 -0.12
C TYR A 11 -16.64 6.26 1.07
N HIS A 12 -17.58 6.19 2.01
CA HIS A 12 -17.42 6.87 3.30
C HIS A 12 -16.66 6.00 4.28
N MET A 13 -15.33 5.94 4.13
CA MET A 13 -14.48 5.50 5.22
C MET A 13 -14.65 6.47 6.39
N ARG A 14 -15.07 5.96 7.53
CA ARG A 14 -15.13 6.73 8.77
C ARG A 14 -13.72 7.06 9.22
N LEU A 15 -13.46 8.31 9.55
CA LEU A 15 -12.21 8.85 10.10
C LEU A 15 -11.76 8.21 11.45
N SER A 16 -12.38 7.12 11.88
CA SER A 16 -12.17 6.47 13.18
C SER A 16 -11.15 5.34 13.20
N GLU A 17 -10.46 5.06 12.09
CA GLU A 17 -9.50 3.96 12.03
C GLU A 17 -8.06 4.33 12.41
N ILE A 18 -7.92 5.12 13.47
CA ILE A 18 -6.67 5.09 14.23
C ILE A 18 -6.92 4.11 15.36
N GLU A 19 -6.56 2.85 15.17
CA GLU A 19 -6.65 1.88 16.25
C GLU A 19 -5.76 2.28 17.43
N PRO A 20 -6.31 2.30 18.65
CA PRO A 20 -5.53 2.53 19.85
C PRO A 20 -4.70 1.27 20.13
N GLY A 21 -3.39 1.32 19.95
CA GLY A 21 -2.51 0.23 20.34
C GLY A 21 -1.19 0.10 19.58
N GLN A 22 -1.02 0.67 18.41
CA GLN A 22 0.31 0.69 17.80
C GLN A 22 1.26 1.61 18.55
N LYS A 23 2.22 1.03 19.29
CA LYS A 23 3.40 1.77 19.72
C LYS A 23 4.17 2.19 18.48
N ARG A 24 3.85 3.39 17.98
CA ARG A 24 4.62 4.03 16.91
C ARG A 24 5.99 4.31 17.48
N ASN A 25 7.03 3.64 16.99
CA ASN A 25 8.39 4.14 17.14
C ASN A 25 8.48 5.38 16.24
N ILE A 26 8.02 6.50 16.80
CA ILE A 26 8.13 7.82 16.21
C ILE A 26 9.58 8.21 16.40
N GLY A 27 10.37 8.09 15.33
CA GLY A 27 11.64 8.82 15.30
C GLY A 27 11.35 10.29 15.60
N PRO A 28 12.35 11.10 16.02
CA PRO A 28 12.15 12.47 16.45
C PRO A 28 11.26 13.20 15.44
N ALA A 29 10.15 13.78 15.92
CA ALA A 29 9.21 14.51 15.10
C ALA A 29 9.95 15.66 14.43
N ILE A 30 10.09 15.62 13.11
CA ILE A 30 10.59 16.76 12.33
C ILE A 30 9.44 17.74 12.25
N THR A 31 9.37 18.65 13.22
CA THR A 31 8.41 19.75 13.23
C THR A 31 8.96 20.87 12.36
N GLY A 32 8.34 21.10 11.21
CA GLY A 32 8.75 22.13 10.27
C GLY A 32 9.52 21.58 9.04
N TYR A 33 9.52 22.36 7.96
CA TYR A 33 10.23 22.06 6.73
C TYR A 33 11.71 22.43 6.89
N ASP A 34 12.49 21.57 7.56
CA ASP A 34 13.93 21.69 7.64
C ASP A 34 14.57 20.79 6.58
N THR A 35 14.89 21.39 5.44
CA THR A 35 15.48 20.68 4.30
C THR A 35 16.78 19.96 4.67
N GLN A 36 17.63 20.58 5.52
CA GLN A 36 18.90 19.95 5.92
C GLN A 36 18.69 18.71 6.77
N LYS A 37 17.78 18.78 7.74
CA LYS A 37 17.44 17.61 8.57
C LYS A 37 16.81 16.51 7.74
N PHE A 38 15.97 16.86 6.77
CA PHE A 38 15.39 15.88 5.87
C PHE A 38 16.46 15.24 4.97
N GLU A 39 17.39 16.02 4.42
CA GLU A 39 18.51 15.45 3.64
C GLU A 39 19.37 14.50 4.45
N GLN A 40 19.69 14.85 5.69
CA GLN A 40 20.40 13.94 6.57
C GLN A 40 19.64 12.65 6.85
N LEU A 41 18.32 12.73 7.09
CA LEU A 41 17.47 11.55 7.26
C LEU A 41 17.43 10.72 5.98
N TRP A 42 17.28 11.38 4.83
CA TRP A 42 17.24 10.74 3.53
C TRP A 42 18.53 9.95 3.27
N GLU A 43 19.67 10.61 3.35
CA GLU A 43 20.98 10.00 3.02
C GLU A 43 21.44 8.96 4.06
N LYS A 44 21.21 9.22 5.35
CA LYS A 44 21.74 8.36 6.41
C LYS A 44 20.81 7.24 6.84
N ALA A 45 19.50 7.36 6.60
CA ALA A 45 18.53 6.39 7.05
C ALA A 45 17.63 5.83 5.92
N ILE A 46 17.06 6.68 5.06
CA ILE A 46 16.09 6.18 4.09
C ILE A 46 16.80 5.48 2.94
N VAL A 47 17.78 6.11 2.29
CA VAL A 47 18.49 5.52 1.14
C VAL A 47 19.13 4.17 1.48
N PRO A 48 19.94 4.02 2.55
CA PRO A 48 20.57 2.73 2.83
C PRO A 48 19.60 1.65 3.26
N ASN A 49 18.49 2.01 3.92
CA ASN A 49 17.53 1.03 4.42
C ASN A 49 16.37 0.74 3.45
N CYS A 50 16.17 1.54 2.41
CA CYS A 50 15.05 1.41 1.46
C CYS A 50 15.52 1.30 0.00
N SER A 51 16.76 0.89 -0.22
CA SER A 51 17.36 0.86 -1.57
C SER A 51 16.55 0.01 -2.56
N GLU A 52 15.99 -1.11 -2.12
CA GLU A 52 15.16 -1.99 -2.96
C GLU A 52 13.89 -1.28 -3.43
N SER A 53 13.16 -0.66 -2.51
CA SER A 53 11.92 0.04 -2.84
C SER A 53 12.14 1.34 -3.63
N ILE A 54 13.25 2.05 -3.36
CA ILE A 54 13.66 3.22 -4.13
C ILE A 54 13.98 2.81 -5.58
N ALA A 55 14.74 1.73 -5.77
CA ALA A 55 15.04 1.20 -7.10
C ALA A 55 13.77 0.78 -7.84
N ALA A 56 12.83 0.12 -7.16
CA ALA A 56 11.56 -0.27 -7.75
C ALA A 56 10.72 0.95 -8.17
N CYS A 57 10.67 2.02 -7.36
CA CYS A 57 10.00 3.27 -7.73
C CYS A 57 10.65 3.93 -8.95
N LYS A 58 11.98 4.00 -9.02
CA LYS A 58 12.70 4.55 -10.18
C LYS A 58 12.42 3.75 -11.45
N ASN A 59 12.52 2.42 -11.38
CA ASN A 59 12.28 1.53 -12.52
C ASN A 59 10.81 1.53 -12.96
N GLY A 60 9.87 1.66 -12.03
CA GLY A 60 8.44 1.78 -12.32
C GLY A 60 7.99 3.20 -12.73
N GLY A 61 8.86 4.20 -12.59
CA GLY A 61 8.59 5.58 -12.97
C GLY A 61 7.57 6.31 -12.09
N LYS A 62 7.16 5.73 -10.96
CA LYS A 62 6.15 6.25 -10.06
C LYS A 62 6.51 5.95 -8.60
N PHE A 63 5.92 6.72 -7.67
CA PHE A 63 5.98 6.41 -6.25
C PHE A 63 4.87 5.45 -5.83
N MET A 64 5.09 4.77 -4.71
CA MET A 64 4.05 4.08 -3.95
C MET A 64 3.40 5.06 -2.97
N TYR A 65 2.08 5.15 -2.97
CA TYR A 65 1.32 6.06 -2.11
C TYR A 65 0.39 5.29 -1.18
N ARG A 66 0.12 5.91 -0.01
CA ARG A 66 -0.94 5.50 0.92
C ARG A 66 -1.54 6.72 1.59
N GLY A 67 -2.85 6.71 1.83
CA GLY A 67 -3.53 7.68 2.69
C GLY A 67 -3.41 7.31 4.16
N PHE A 68 -3.14 8.32 5.01
CA PHE A 68 -3.10 8.17 6.47
C PHE A 68 -3.81 9.33 7.16
N SER A 69 -4.32 9.07 8.36
CA SER A 69 -4.83 10.11 9.28
C SER A 69 -3.70 10.69 10.14
N SER A 70 -2.52 10.97 9.56
CA SER A 70 -1.38 11.50 10.32
C SER A 70 -1.11 12.95 9.98
N MET A 71 -0.67 13.74 10.99
CA MET A 71 -0.22 15.12 10.80
C MET A 71 1.29 15.24 10.62
N GLN A 72 2.06 14.19 10.91
CA GLN A 72 3.51 14.22 10.88
C GLN A 72 4.04 14.20 9.44
N PRO A 73 5.08 15.00 9.14
CA PRO A 73 5.68 15.03 7.81
C PRO A 73 6.45 13.75 7.47
N VAL A 74 7.00 13.06 8.46
CA VAL A 74 7.70 11.78 8.33
C VAL A 74 7.18 10.80 9.37
N VAL A 75 6.89 9.59 8.95
CA VAL A 75 6.48 8.49 9.83
C VAL A 75 7.36 7.28 9.53
N ARG A 76 7.88 6.62 10.57
CA ARG A 76 8.41 5.26 10.47
C ARG A 76 7.36 4.32 11.05
N GLY A 77 6.89 3.40 10.23
CA GLY A 77 5.82 2.47 10.58
C GLY A 77 6.21 1.01 10.34
N ARG A 78 5.31 0.13 10.73
CA ARG A 78 5.36 -1.30 10.44
C ARG A 78 3.97 -1.73 9.98
N SER A 79 3.90 -2.72 9.09
CA SER A 79 2.65 -3.38 8.74
C SER A 79 2.04 -4.07 9.96
N TRP A 80 0.76 -4.37 9.86
CA TRP A 80 0.02 -5.08 10.91
C TRP A 80 0.49 -6.55 10.98
N ASP A 81 0.29 -7.17 12.13
CA ASP A 81 0.50 -8.61 12.27
C ASP A 81 -0.84 -9.36 12.12
N ASP A 82 -1.95 -8.69 12.46
CA ASP A 82 -3.31 -9.25 12.35
C ASP A 82 -4.32 -8.09 12.21
N ARG A 83 -4.58 -7.69 10.97
CA ARG A 83 -5.51 -6.61 10.66
C ARG A 83 -6.88 -7.19 10.31
N GLU A 84 -7.90 -6.76 11.02
CA GLU A 84 -9.27 -7.05 10.63
C GLU A 84 -9.66 -6.25 9.36
N PRO A 85 -10.39 -6.85 8.42
CA PRO A 85 -10.93 -6.13 7.27
C PRO A 85 -12.03 -5.18 7.73
N VAL A 86 -11.96 -3.92 7.29
CA VAL A 86 -12.90 -2.87 7.70
C VAL A 86 -13.93 -2.59 6.61
N ASP A 87 -13.51 -2.57 5.34
CA ASP A 87 -14.34 -2.14 4.20
C ASP A 87 -14.63 -3.27 3.21
N SER A 88 -14.20 -4.49 3.50
CA SER A 88 -14.45 -5.66 2.65
C SER A 88 -15.21 -6.74 3.43
N ASP A 89 -15.92 -7.60 2.72
CA ASP A 89 -16.55 -8.76 3.33
C ASP A 89 -15.51 -9.56 4.13
N TYR A 90 -15.81 -9.78 5.41
CA TYR A 90 -14.91 -10.46 6.35
C TYR A 90 -14.56 -11.88 5.88
N LYS A 91 -15.57 -12.63 5.43
CA LYS A 91 -15.37 -14.03 4.95
C LYS A 91 -14.51 -14.06 3.70
N LEU A 92 -14.73 -13.12 2.78
CA LEU A 92 -13.96 -12.96 1.56
C LEU A 92 -12.49 -12.67 1.89
N SER A 93 -12.23 -11.74 2.81
CA SER A 93 -10.87 -11.36 3.20
C SER A 93 -10.10 -12.50 3.86
N ILE A 94 -10.74 -13.23 4.78
CA ILE A 94 -10.11 -14.41 5.42
C ILE A 94 -9.80 -15.48 4.38
N ARG A 95 -10.73 -15.71 3.46
CA ARG A 95 -10.53 -16.72 2.43
C ARG A 95 -9.40 -16.35 1.49
N PHE A 96 -9.34 -15.10 1.08
CA PHE A 96 -8.26 -14.55 0.25
C PHE A 96 -6.90 -14.77 0.92
N ASP A 97 -6.80 -14.41 2.19
CA ASP A 97 -5.58 -14.63 2.99
C ASP A 97 -5.21 -16.11 3.11
N LYS A 98 -6.19 -16.99 3.31
CA LYS A 98 -5.99 -18.44 3.36
C LYS A 98 -5.38 -18.96 2.04
N MET A 99 -5.90 -18.50 0.90
CA MET A 99 -5.40 -18.91 -0.42
C MET A 99 -3.99 -18.37 -0.69
N LEU A 100 -3.73 -17.11 -0.39
CA LEU A 100 -2.39 -16.53 -0.52
C LEU A 100 -1.37 -17.27 0.36
N LYS A 101 -1.72 -17.59 1.61
CA LYS A 101 -0.86 -18.38 2.52
C LYS A 101 -0.58 -19.78 1.95
N ALA A 102 -1.60 -20.46 1.44
CA ALA A 102 -1.46 -21.80 0.85
C ALA A 102 -0.55 -21.79 -0.40
N LEU A 103 -0.53 -20.69 -1.15
CA LEU A 103 0.38 -20.45 -2.28
C LEU A 103 1.78 -19.99 -1.85
N GLY A 104 2.05 -19.82 -0.55
CA GLY A 104 3.36 -19.44 -0.02
C GLY A 104 3.64 -17.93 -0.01
N PHE A 105 2.65 -17.07 -0.26
CA PHE A 105 2.80 -15.62 -0.15
C PHE A 105 2.90 -15.19 1.31
N LYS A 106 3.88 -14.33 1.61
CA LYS A 106 4.13 -13.82 2.97
C LYS A 106 3.38 -12.51 3.26
N ALA A 107 3.24 -11.65 2.25
CA ALA A 107 2.44 -10.43 2.35
C ALA A 107 1.00 -10.77 1.95
N ILE A 108 0.08 -10.67 2.90
CA ILE A 108 -1.34 -10.96 2.75
C ILE A 108 -2.16 -9.78 3.29
N ARG A 109 -3.46 -9.76 3.09
CA ARG A 109 -4.29 -8.60 3.47
C ARG A 109 -4.22 -8.28 4.96
N SER A 110 -4.32 -9.30 5.82
CA SER A 110 -4.34 -9.12 7.29
C SER A 110 -3.01 -8.67 7.88
N ASN A 111 -1.87 -8.92 7.24
CA ASN A 111 -0.56 -8.57 7.78
C ASN A 111 0.17 -7.46 7.02
N SER A 112 -0.50 -6.75 6.14
CA SER A 112 0.11 -5.79 5.22
C SER A 112 -0.49 -4.41 5.32
N ILE A 113 0.28 -3.40 4.90
CA ILE A 113 -0.27 -2.12 4.46
C ILE A 113 -0.57 -2.21 2.97
N PHE A 114 -1.60 -1.49 2.52
CA PHE A 114 -1.94 -1.38 1.12
C PHE A 114 -1.37 -0.09 0.56
N VAL A 115 -0.69 -0.20 -0.57
CA VAL A 115 -0.14 0.93 -1.31
C VAL A 115 -0.54 0.85 -2.77
N THR A 116 -0.56 1.98 -3.44
CA THR A 116 -0.85 2.10 -4.87
C THR A 116 0.06 3.15 -5.49
N SER A 117 0.30 3.12 -6.78
CA SER A 117 0.98 4.22 -7.46
C SER A 117 0.02 5.33 -7.93
N SER A 118 -1.27 5.21 -7.67
CA SER A 118 -2.26 6.26 -7.90
C SER A 118 -2.35 7.22 -6.72
N LEU A 119 -1.80 8.44 -6.88
CA LEU A 119 -1.97 9.49 -5.87
C LEU A 119 -3.44 9.83 -5.63
N LYS A 120 -4.25 9.82 -6.70
CA LYS A 120 -5.69 10.06 -6.63
C LYS A 120 -6.37 9.04 -5.71
N THR A 121 -6.06 7.75 -5.87
CA THR A 121 -6.59 6.68 -5.01
C THR A 121 -6.15 6.87 -3.55
N ALA A 122 -4.87 7.16 -3.31
CA ALA A 122 -4.37 7.38 -1.96
C ALA A 122 -5.06 8.55 -1.24
N LYS A 123 -5.42 9.62 -1.96
CA LYS A 123 -6.13 10.80 -1.40
C LYS A 123 -7.53 10.47 -0.84
N TYR A 124 -8.20 9.43 -1.35
CA TYR A 124 -9.50 9.01 -0.80
C TYR A 124 -9.39 8.47 0.63
N PHE A 125 -8.21 7.98 1.01
CA PHE A 125 -7.95 7.38 2.33
C PHE A 125 -7.26 8.34 3.31
N GLY A 126 -7.21 9.63 3.00
CA GLY A 126 -6.65 10.66 3.87
C GLY A 126 -5.45 11.41 3.30
N THR A 127 -4.61 11.94 4.18
CA THR A 127 -3.38 12.63 3.76
C THR A 127 -2.44 11.65 3.06
N SER A 128 -2.04 11.97 1.83
CA SER A 128 -1.19 11.10 1.03
C SER A 128 0.26 11.14 1.45
N TYR A 129 0.86 9.97 1.57
CA TYR A 129 2.27 9.75 1.86
C TYR A 129 2.92 8.91 0.78
N ILE A 130 4.17 9.21 0.46
CA ILE A 130 5.06 8.35 -0.31
C ILE A 130 5.60 7.30 0.65
N ILE A 131 5.52 6.03 0.25
CA ILE A 131 5.91 4.88 1.07
C ILE A 131 7.21 4.28 0.52
N PHE A 132 8.21 4.16 1.40
CA PHE A 132 9.44 3.44 1.13
C PHE A 132 9.58 2.28 2.12
N PRO A 133 9.19 1.05 1.73
CA PRO A 133 9.47 -0.15 2.52
C PRO A 133 10.96 -0.31 2.81
N ILE A 134 11.27 -0.70 4.05
CA ILE A 134 12.64 -1.01 4.48
C ILE A 134 13.04 -2.38 3.91
N ASN A 135 14.25 -2.48 3.39
CA ASN A 135 14.80 -3.67 2.75
C ASN A 135 14.49 -4.97 3.53
N GLY A 136 14.25 -6.04 2.80
CA GLY A 136 13.79 -7.30 3.37
C GLY A 136 12.29 -7.39 3.61
N PHE A 137 11.51 -6.42 3.14
CA PHE A 137 10.05 -6.49 3.14
C PHE A 137 9.53 -7.57 2.18
N ASN A 138 8.33 -8.06 2.47
CA ASN A 138 7.61 -8.90 1.52
C ASN A 138 6.51 -8.09 0.85
N TYR A 139 6.16 -8.47 -0.38
CA TYR A 139 5.03 -7.86 -1.07
C TYR A 139 4.26 -8.88 -1.89
N THR A 140 3.01 -8.57 -2.16
CA THR A 140 2.12 -9.32 -3.05
C THR A 140 1.24 -8.33 -3.78
N TYR A 141 0.98 -8.60 -5.05
CA TYR A 141 0.01 -7.85 -5.85
C TYR A 141 -0.71 -8.79 -6.80
N THR A 142 -1.83 -8.34 -7.31
CA THR A 142 -2.55 -8.98 -8.40
C THR A 142 -2.66 -8.00 -9.56
N PRO A 143 -2.87 -8.45 -10.80
CA PRO A 143 -3.04 -7.55 -11.94
C PRO A 143 -4.33 -6.71 -11.86
N TYR A 144 -5.19 -6.98 -10.90
CA TYR A 144 -6.43 -6.23 -10.68
C TYR A 144 -6.18 -4.97 -9.87
N LYS A 145 -6.80 -3.85 -10.28
CA LYS A 145 -6.64 -2.54 -9.61
C LYS A 145 -7.26 -2.49 -8.23
N ASP A 146 -8.30 -3.26 -8.00
CA ASP A 146 -9.00 -3.37 -6.73
C ASP A 146 -9.61 -4.77 -6.62
N LEU A 147 -9.19 -5.50 -5.61
CA LEU A 147 -9.70 -6.85 -5.35
C LEU A 147 -11.15 -6.86 -4.83
N ALA A 148 -11.60 -5.76 -4.22
CA ALA A 148 -12.99 -5.62 -3.81
C ALA A 148 -13.95 -5.42 -5.00
N LEU A 149 -13.38 -5.05 -6.17
CA LEU A 149 -14.10 -4.86 -7.43
C LEU A 149 -13.83 -6.01 -8.42
N SER A 150 -13.24 -7.11 -7.96
CA SER A 150 -13.12 -8.32 -8.79
C SER A 150 -14.48 -8.69 -9.36
N PRO A 151 -14.55 -9.06 -10.65
CA PRO A 151 -15.82 -9.24 -11.32
C PRO A 151 -16.68 -10.29 -10.63
N GLU A 152 -17.93 -10.21 -10.92
CA GLU A 152 -19.11 -10.95 -10.51
C GLU A 152 -19.04 -12.51 -10.62
N SER A 153 -17.83 -13.03 -10.62
CA SER A 153 -17.64 -14.45 -10.52
C SER A 153 -17.86 -14.84 -9.05
N GLU A 154 -19.10 -15.10 -8.67
CA GLU A 154 -19.49 -15.80 -7.40
C GLU A 154 -18.92 -17.22 -7.31
N ASP A 155 -17.84 -17.48 -7.78
CA ASP A 155 -17.19 -18.36 -8.66
C ASP A 155 -16.34 -19.38 -7.93
N ASP A 156 -15.86 -20.31 -8.62
CA ASP A 156 -15.21 -21.54 -8.21
C ASP A 156 -14.19 -21.34 -7.07
N TRP A 157 -13.46 -20.24 -7.02
CA TRP A 157 -12.49 -19.98 -5.96
C TRP A 157 -13.16 -19.70 -4.59
N MET A 158 -14.39 -19.15 -4.55
CA MET A 158 -15.14 -18.91 -3.30
C MET A 158 -15.60 -20.21 -2.65
N THR A 159 -15.84 -21.23 -3.43
CA THR A 159 -16.31 -22.53 -2.98
C THR A 159 -15.20 -23.59 -2.98
N SER A 160 -14.23 -23.47 -3.87
CA SER A 160 -13.09 -24.39 -3.98
C SER A 160 -12.10 -24.23 -2.83
N ASN A 161 -11.64 -25.34 -2.27
CA ASN A 161 -10.51 -25.33 -1.34
C ASN A 161 -9.14 -25.45 -2.03
N ASP A 162 -9.11 -25.50 -3.36
CA ASP A 162 -7.89 -25.60 -4.13
C ASP A 162 -7.26 -24.21 -4.36
N PRO A 163 -6.06 -23.94 -3.83
CA PRO A 163 -5.35 -22.67 -4.06
C PRO A 163 -5.01 -22.44 -5.54
N GLN A 164 -4.96 -23.47 -6.37
CA GLN A 164 -4.66 -23.32 -7.79
C GLN A 164 -5.82 -22.67 -8.54
N VAL A 165 -7.06 -22.93 -8.16
CA VAL A 165 -8.24 -22.23 -8.71
C VAL A 165 -8.13 -20.73 -8.42
N PHE A 166 -7.79 -20.36 -7.18
CA PHE A 166 -7.53 -18.98 -6.82
C PHE A 166 -6.35 -18.36 -7.60
N TYR A 167 -5.26 -19.12 -7.79
CA TYR A 167 -4.11 -18.64 -8.55
C TYR A 167 -4.48 -18.36 -10.01
N GLN A 168 -5.27 -19.22 -10.64
CA GLN A 168 -5.72 -19.03 -12.01
C GLN A 168 -6.65 -17.82 -12.18
N GLU A 169 -7.42 -17.49 -11.16
CA GLU A 169 -8.31 -16.32 -11.14
C GLU A 169 -7.53 -15.03 -10.92
N PHE A 170 -6.75 -14.95 -9.85
CA PHE A 170 -6.15 -13.70 -9.36
C PHE A 170 -4.70 -13.48 -9.81
N HIS A 171 -4.01 -14.49 -10.29
CA HIS A 171 -2.61 -14.41 -10.70
C HIS A 171 -1.71 -13.63 -9.72
N PRO A 172 -1.75 -13.93 -8.41
CA PRO A 172 -0.96 -13.19 -7.43
C PRO A 172 0.53 -13.30 -7.72
N LYS A 173 1.26 -12.21 -7.52
CA LYS A 173 2.68 -12.09 -7.80
C LYS A 173 3.41 -11.48 -6.61
N ASN A 174 4.69 -11.85 -6.43
CA ASN A 174 5.62 -11.29 -5.46
C ASN A 174 7.02 -11.04 -6.07
N LYS A 175 7.04 -10.83 -7.38
CA LYS A 175 8.24 -10.47 -8.16
C LYS A 175 7.90 -9.23 -9.00
N ASP A 176 8.95 -8.53 -9.43
CA ASP A 176 8.83 -7.37 -10.33
C ASP A 176 7.96 -6.25 -9.75
N LEU A 177 8.30 -5.79 -8.53
CA LEU A 177 7.61 -4.68 -7.85
C LEU A 177 7.50 -3.43 -8.74
N ALA A 178 8.50 -3.16 -9.58
CA ALA A 178 8.50 -2.06 -10.51
C ALA A 178 7.34 -2.14 -11.53
N VAL A 179 6.99 -3.36 -11.97
CA VAL A 179 5.85 -3.60 -12.86
C VAL A 179 4.55 -3.26 -12.15
N ALA A 180 4.35 -3.74 -10.91
CA ALA A 180 3.16 -3.41 -10.12
C ALA A 180 3.00 -1.90 -9.90
N ILE A 181 4.11 -1.19 -9.63
CA ILE A 181 4.14 0.27 -9.48
C ILE A 181 3.74 0.95 -10.80
N ASN A 182 4.30 0.51 -11.92
CA ASN A 182 3.99 1.09 -13.23
C ASN A 182 2.51 0.87 -13.61
N GLU A 183 1.98 -0.32 -13.38
CA GLU A 183 0.58 -0.69 -13.69
C GLU A 183 -0.44 0.02 -12.78
N GLY A 184 -0.02 0.49 -11.60
CA GLY A 184 -0.89 1.21 -10.68
C GLY A 184 -1.86 0.32 -9.92
N VAL A 185 -1.52 -0.94 -9.76
CA VAL A 185 -2.31 -1.92 -9.00
C VAL A 185 -2.18 -1.72 -7.50
N GLU A 186 -3.06 -2.36 -6.73
CA GLU A 186 -2.93 -2.44 -5.27
C GLU A 186 -1.81 -3.42 -4.89
N ILE A 187 -0.92 -2.99 -3.99
CA ILE A 187 0.23 -3.77 -3.53
C ILE A 187 0.14 -3.92 -2.02
N TYR A 188 0.19 -5.16 -1.54
CA TYR A 188 0.30 -5.50 -0.13
C TYR A 188 1.76 -5.49 0.28
N ILE A 189 2.12 -4.71 1.29
CA ILE A 189 3.48 -4.60 1.82
C ILE A 189 3.49 -5.10 3.26
N ASN A 190 4.26 -6.15 3.52
CA ASN A 190 4.52 -6.67 4.86
C ASN A 190 5.96 -6.35 5.28
N GLY A 191 6.12 -5.56 6.33
CA GLY A 191 7.42 -5.13 6.86
C GLY A 191 7.39 -3.72 7.46
N GLN A 192 8.57 -3.19 7.75
CA GLN A 192 8.74 -1.80 8.18
C GLN A 192 8.83 -0.87 6.97
N TYR A 193 8.49 0.40 7.17
CA TYR A 193 8.53 1.40 6.10
C TYR A 193 8.76 2.81 6.64
N TYR A 194 9.23 3.70 5.77
CA TYR A 194 9.12 5.13 5.93
C TYR A 194 7.95 5.65 5.09
N ALA A 195 7.17 6.56 5.70
CA ALA A 195 6.10 7.29 5.02
C ALA A 195 6.43 8.78 5.05
N LEU A 196 6.53 9.40 3.88
CA LEU A 196 6.90 10.79 3.69
C LEU A 196 5.71 11.56 3.13
N LYS A 197 5.25 12.59 3.84
CA LYS A 197 4.08 13.37 3.47
C LYS A 197 4.25 13.97 2.06
N TYR A 198 3.36 13.61 1.13
CA TYR A 198 3.52 13.94 -0.29
C TYR A 198 3.57 15.45 -0.55
N ASN A 199 2.68 16.23 0.06
CA ASN A 199 2.64 17.69 -0.14
C ASN A 199 3.84 18.43 0.48
N VAL A 200 4.69 17.76 1.24
CA VAL A 200 5.93 18.30 1.83
C VAL A 200 7.14 17.87 1.02
N TYR A 201 7.21 16.60 0.63
CA TYR A 201 8.43 16.02 0.06
C TYR A 201 8.28 15.55 -1.40
N GLY A 202 7.08 15.54 -1.96
CA GLY A 202 6.81 14.96 -3.28
C GLY A 202 7.63 15.60 -4.39
N GLU A 203 7.67 16.93 -4.45
CA GLU A 203 8.43 17.66 -5.46
C GLU A 203 9.96 17.47 -5.32
N TYR A 204 10.46 17.53 -4.09
CA TYR A 204 11.87 17.28 -3.80
C TYR A 204 12.30 15.87 -4.24
N LEU A 205 11.52 14.84 -3.85
CA LEU A 205 11.80 13.46 -4.19
C LEU A 205 11.67 13.17 -5.68
N SER A 206 10.69 13.78 -6.34
CA SER A 206 10.52 13.70 -7.79
C SER A 206 11.79 14.15 -8.51
N LYS A 207 12.30 15.33 -8.18
CA LYS A 207 13.56 15.86 -8.74
C LYS A 207 14.76 14.98 -8.38
N LYS A 208 14.87 14.54 -7.11
CA LYS A 208 16.02 13.76 -6.63
C LYS A 208 16.09 12.36 -7.24
N LEU A 209 14.96 11.74 -7.51
CA LEU A 209 14.89 10.37 -8.03
C LEU A 209 14.61 10.30 -9.55
N GLY A 210 14.31 11.43 -10.19
CA GLY A 210 13.95 11.47 -11.61
C GLY A 210 12.60 10.82 -11.91
N ILE A 211 11.66 10.87 -10.95
CA ILE A 211 10.31 10.33 -11.07
C ILE A 211 9.35 11.47 -11.38
N GLY A 212 8.50 11.32 -12.40
CA GLY A 212 7.50 12.32 -12.76
C GLY A 212 6.52 12.59 -11.61
N LEU A 213 6.06 13.84 -11.48
CA LEU A 213 4.93 14.14 -10.60
C LEU A 213 3.66 13.55 -11.18
N PRO A 214 2.79 12.95 -10.35
CA PRO A 214 1.50 12.46 -10.82
C PRO A 214 0.60 13.63 -11.25
N GLU A 215 -0.12 13.43 -12.34
CA GLU A 215 -1.14 14.34 -12.87
C GLU A 215 -2.35 14.50 -11.92
#